data_96b9388b28c14e144cab154d4a8e0ed6
#
_entry.id   96b9388b28c14e144cab154d4a8e0ed6
#
_cell.length_a   1.000
_cell.length_b   1.000
_cell.length_c   1.000
_cell.angle_alpha   90.00
_cell.angle_beta   90.00
_cell.angle_gamma   90.00
#
_symmetry.space_group_name_H-M   'P 1'
#
loop_
_entity.id
_entity.type
_entity.pdbx_description
1 polymer ?
#
loop_
_entity_poly.entity_id
_entity_poly.type
_entity_poly.pdbx_seq_one_letter_code
_entity_poly.pdbx_strand_id
1 'polypeptide(L)'
;TRLSNEFNSLNDELDNDEIEEMIDSWDTLMEPKIKVLCYNAFLEDLFRWENVNFVLEFKFHWVIDFIQEQDLENNIKNIYINITNSKIEPNFNYEDESINFPIITTWDDGVIHEENIKVSKSEESILIWSIFYSILEVVIEALNTDKLEDRITNKFDNLEYIVIDDPVSSIDDARIITIADKLFQTIKWSNNKQLNFLLTTHHALFYNVLFNSFRWIGKAEAKKYNYILSKNSNNKLELKWQDDDTPFAYHLLIINRIKEVIDNWDIEKYHFNLFRTLLEKTANFLGYSKSIDCLSWDKKEEFHRVINLYSHWKLSEMENN
;
A
#
# COMPACT_ATOMS: atom_id res chain seq x y z
N THR A 1 -7.37 -11.72 8.01
CA THR A 1 -8.29 -12.84 7.63
C THR A 1 -8.61 -13.79 8.77
N ARG A 2 -7.73 -14.05 9.74
CA ARG A 2 -8.02 -14.93 10.89
C ARG A 2 -8.59 -14.16 12.08
N LEU A 3 -8.15 -12.93 12.32
CA LEU A 3 -8.71 -12.02 13.33
C LEU A 3 -10.10 -11.51 12.93
N SER A 4 -10.37 -11.31 11.64
CA SER A 4 -11.70 -10.95 11.12
C SER A 4 -12.72 -12.07 11.30
N ASN A 5 -12.31 -13.35 11.17
CA ASN A 5 -13.21 -14.48 11.35
C ASN A 5 -13.55 -14.76 12.83
N GLU A 6 -12.65 -14.42 13.77
CA GLU A 6 -12.96 -14.51 15.21
C GLU A 6 -13.89 -13.39 15.66
N PHE A 7 -13.84 -12.19 15.06
CA PHE A 7 -14.80 -11.10 15.32
C PHE A 7 -16.19 -11.42 14.74
N ASN A 8 -16.27 -12.07 13.57
CA ASN A 8 -17.54 -12.44 12.98
C ASN A 8 -18.21 -13.64 13.67
N SER A 9 -17.44 -14.54 14.30
CA SER A 9 -18.02 -15.67 15.05
C SER A 9 -18.66 -15.28 16.38
N LEU A 10 -18.35 -14.08 16.91
CA LEU A 10 -19.01 -13.52 18.10
C LEU A 10 -20.37 -12.88 17.78
N ASN A 11 -20.62 -12.52 16.51
CA ASN A 11 -21.90 -11.96 16.09
C ASN A 11 -22.97 -13.00 15.73
N ASP A 12 -22.58 -14.28 15.53
CA ASP A 12 -23.52 -15.34 15.12
C ASP A 12 -24.21 -16.04 16.33
N GLU A 13 -23.86 -15.71 17.58
CA GLU A 13 -24.41 -16.36 18.78
C GLU A 13 -25.40 -15.48 19.58
N LEU A 14 -25.68 -14.24 19.17
CA LEU A 14 -26.61 -13.36 19.86
C LEU A 14 -27.93 -13.22 19.10
N ASP A 15 -29.06 -13.37 19.79
CA ASP A 15 -30.40 -13.15 19.26
C ASP A 15 -30.61 -11.65 18.92
N ASN A 16 -31.33 -11.34 17.84
CA ASN A 16 -31.51 -9.97 17.37
C ASN A 16 -32.15 -9.05 18.42
N ASP A 17 -32.99 -9.59 19.30
CA ASP A 17 -33.62 -8.84 20.38
C ASP A 17 -32.62 -8.49 21.50
N GLU A 18 -31.64 -9.35 21.78
CA GLU A 18 -30.54 -9.09 22.72
C GLU A 18 -29.55 -8.06 22.17
N ILE A 19 -29.39 -8.03 20.83
CA ILE A 19 -28.54 -7.03 20.15
C ILE A 19 -29.21 -5.64 20.21
N GLU A 20 -30.51 -5.52 20.00
CA GLU A 20 -31.22 -4.24 20.13
C GLU A 20 -31.24 -3.73 21.59
N GLU A 21 -31.45 -4.58 22.61
CA GLU A 21 -31.34 -4.17 24.02
C GLU A 21 -29.89 -3.80 24.40
N MET A 22 -28.88 -4.46 23.85
CA MET A 22 -27.47 -4.05 24.02
C MET A 22 -27.18 -2.72 23.34
N ILE A 23 -27.65 -2.48 22.13
CA ILE A 23 -27.45 -1.22 21.40
C ILE A 23 -28.09 -0.06 22.16
N ASP A 24 -29.33 -0.20 22.67
CA ASP A 24 -30.01 0.83 23.47
C ASP A 24 -29.35 1.05 24.85
N SER A 25 -28.69 0.05 25.42
CA SER A 25 -27.92 0.19 26.67
C SER A 25 -26.51 0.75 26.44
N TRP A 26 -25.97 0.70 25.22
CA TRP A 26 -24.65 1.19 24.85
C TRP A 26 -24.63 2.67 24.45
N ASP A 27 -25.77 3.23 24.10
CA ASP A 27 -25.91 4.69 23.85
C ASP A 27 -25.68 5.53 25.13
N THR A 28 -25.57 4.89 26.30
CA THR A 28 -25.32 5.59 27.56
C THR A 28 -23.98 5.30 28.22
N LEU A 29 -23.16 4.38 27.69
CA LEU A 29 -21.90 3.98 28.32
C LEU A 29 -20.77 3.76 27.33
N MET A 30 -19.93 4.80 27.18
CA MET A 30 -18.60 4.80 26.56
C MET A 30 -18.56 4.60 25.02
N GLU A 31 -18.30 5.68 24.31
CA GLU A 31 -17.82 5.61 22.92
C GLU A 31 -16.70 4.55 22.81
N PRO A 32 -16.76 3.64 21.81
CA PRO A 32 -15.74 2.61 21.64
C PRO A 32 -14.38 3.27 21.47
N LYS A 33 -13.49 3.04 22.40
CA LYS A 33 -12.15 3.63 22.39
C LYS A 33 -11.33 2.93 21.32
N ILE A 34 -11.04 3.61 20.22
CA ILE A 34 -10.27 3.09 19.10
C ILE A 34 -8.84 2.81 19.57
N LYS A 35 -8.40 1.55 19.48
CA LYS A 35 -7.02 1.12 19.80
C LYS A 35 -6.14 0.97 18.57
N VAL A 36 -6.74 0.70 17.41
CA VAL A 36 -6.04 0.46 16.16
C VAL A 36 -6.70 1.27 15.05
N LEU A 37 -5.93 2.12 14.39
CA LEU A 37 -6.32 2.75 13.14
C LEU A 37 -5.68 1.98 11.99
N CYS A 38 -6.49 1.52 11.03
CA CYS A 38 -6.00 0.65 9.96
C CYS A 38 -6.35 1.19 8.57
N TYR A 39 -5.35 1.29 7.71
CA TYR A 39 -5.50 1.39 6.26
C TYR A 39 -5.26 0.02 5.64
N ASN A 40 -6.22 -0.51 4.92
CA ASN A 40 -6.12 -1.77 4.21
C ASN A 40 -7.19 -1.85 3.11
N ALA A 41 -7.25 -2.98 2.40
CA ALA A 41 -8.24 -3.23 1.35
C ALA A 41 -9.71 -3.06 1.80
N PHE A 42 -10.03 -3.25 3.11
CA PHE A 42 -11.39 -3.02 3.62
C PHE A 42 -11.80 -1.55 3.59
N LEU A 43 -10.85 -0.63 3.76
CA LEU A 43 -11.14 0.79 3.59
C LEU A 43 -11.48 1.11 2.13
N GLU A 44 -10.79 0.45 1.19
CA GLU A 44 -11.11 0.57 -0.23
C GLU A 44 -12.49 -0.01 -0.54
N ASP A 45 -12.93 -1.07 0.11
CA ASP A 45 -14.24 -1.72 -0.06
C ASP A 45 -15.43 -0.86 0.43
N LEU A 46 -15.18 0.22 1.19
CA LEU A 46 -16.21 1.20 1.52
C LEU A 46 -16.66 2.00 0.31
N PHE A 47 -15.84 2.08 -0.72
CA PHE A 47 -16.07 2.87 -1.91
C PHE A 47 -16.34 1.97 -3.12
N ARG A 48 -17.41 2.27 -3.86
CA ARG A 48 -17.79 1.52 -5.05
C ARG A 48 -18.09 2.45 -6.21
N TRP A 49 -17.44 2.19 -7.34
CA TRP A 49 -17.67 2.98 -8.55
C TRP A 49 -19.02 2.63 -9.20
N GLU A 50 -19.90 3.62 -9.35
CA GLU A 50 -21.13 3.55 -10.11
C GLU A 50 -20.88 4.13 -11.53
N ASN A 51 -21.18 3.31 -12.60
CA ASN A 51 -20.76 3.64 -13.96
C ASN A 51 -21.81 4.37 -14.79
N VAL A 52 -23.03 4.55 -14.31
CA VAL A 52 -24.10 5.26 -15.04
C VAL A 52 -23.96 6.77 -14.84
N ASN A 53 -23.82 7.18 -13.58
CA ASN A 53 -23.71 8.59 -13.20
C ASN A 53 -22.26 9.03 -12.99
N PHE A 54 -21.29 8.11 -13.12
CA PHE A 54 -19.87 8.35 -12.87
C PHE A 54 -19.61 8.95 -11.49
N VAL A 55 -20.09 8.26 -10.46
CA VAL A 55 -19.88 8.63 -9.06
C VAL A 55 -19.22 7.48 -8.30
N LEU A 56 -18.48 7.81 -7.26
CA LEU A 56 -17.92 6.87 -6.31
C LEU A 56 -18.86 6.81 -5.10
N GLU A 57 -19.72 5.80 -5.05
CA GLU A 57 -20.61 5.56 -3.91
C GLU A 57 -19.79 5.15 -2.69
N PHE A 58 -20.17 5.60 -1.51
CA PHE A 58 -19.61 5.16 -0.25
C PHE A 58 -20.68 4.57 0.66
N LYS A 59 -20.28 3.59 1.48
CA LYS A 59 -21.14 3.03 2.50
C LYS A 59 -21.07 3.89 3.75
N PHE A 60 -22.19 4.00 4.46
CA PHE A 60 -22.22 4.62 5.77
C PHE A 60 -21.23 3.94 6.71
N HIS A 61 -20.31 4.72 7.26
CA HIS A 61 -19.23 4.21 8.09
C HIS A 61 -18.67 5.37 8.94
N TRP A 62 -18.17 5.06 10.13
CA TRP A 62 -17.61 6.06 11.05
C TRP A 62 -16.57 6.99 10.40
N VAL A 63 -15.87 6.54 9.38
CA VAL A 63 -14.92 7.34 8.60
C VAL A 63 -15.61 8.52 7.93
N ILE A 64 -16.79 8.31 7.35
CA ILE A 64 -17.56 9.34 6.66
C ILE A 64 -18.10 10.36 7.67
N ASP A 65 -18.64 9.87 8.81
CA ASP A 65 -19.09 10.72 9.90
C ASP A 65 -17.95 11.59 10.43
N PHE A 66 -16.78 10.99 10.60
CA PHE A 66 -15.59 11.70 11.09
C PHE A 66 -15.11 12.78 10.10
N ILE A 67 -15.19 12.53 8.78
CA ILE A 67 -14.88 13.54 7.75
C ILE A 67 -15.79 14.75 7.91
N GLN A 68 -17.11 14.55 8.09
CA GLN A 68 -18.06 15.63 8.30
C GLN A 68 -17.85 16.35 9.64
N GLU A 69 -17.71 15.62 10.74
CA GLU A 69 -17.51 16.17 12.08
C GLU A 69 -16.27 17.06 12.18
N GLN A 70 -15.19 16.71 11.46
CA GLN A 70 -13.93 17.42 11.49
C GLN A 70 -13.70 18.36 10.29
N ASP A 71 -14.70 18.51 9.41
CA ASP A 71 -14.63 19.36 8.19
C ASP A 71 -13.39 19.06 7.32
N LEU A 72 -13.12 17.76 7.07
CA LEU A 72 -11.90 17.32 6.42
C LEU A 72 -11.91 17.39 4.90
N GLU A 73 -13.04 17.72 4.26
CA GLU A 73 -13.17 17.70 2.79
C GLU A 73 -12.10 18.54 2.09
N ASN A 74 -11.88 19.76 2.57
CA ASN A 74 -10.88 20.65 1.97
C ASN A 74 -9.46 20.09 2.12
N ASN A 75 -9.15 19.46 3.25
CA ASN A 75 -7.85 18.83 3.44
C ASN A 75 -7.68 17.62 2.52
N ILE A 76 -8.70 16.77 2.40
CA ILE A 76 -8.72 15.62 1.49
C ILE A 76 -8.53 16.08 0.03
N LYS A 77 -9.26 17.10 -0.43
CA LYS A 77 -9.11 17.70 -1.76
C LYS A 77 -7.67 18.17 -2.00
N ASN A 78 -7.10 18.90 -1.05
CA ASN A 78 -5.74 19.41 -1.15
C ASN A 78 -4.70 18.27 -1.24
N ILE A 79 -4.83 17.24 -0.42
CA ILE A 79 -3.94 16.07 -0.46
C ILE A 79 -4.05 15.36 -1.82
N TYR A 80 -5.29 15.12 -2.28
CA TYR A 80 -5.58 14.49 -3.56
C TYR A 80 -4.94 15.25 -4.74
N ILE A 81 -5.19 16.57 -4.82
CA ILE A 81 -4.65 17.43 -5.89
C ILE A 81 -3.11 17.43 -5.84
N ASN A 82 -2.53 17.55 -4.66
CA ASN A 82 -1.06 17.56 -4.49
C ASN A 82 -0.40 16.26 -4.95
N ILE A 83 -1.06 15.11 -4.77
CA ILE A 83 -0.51 13.82 -5.19
C ILE A 83 -0.79 13.56 -6.67
N THR A 84 -2.01 13.85 -7.16
CA THR A 84 -2.43 13.56 -8.54
C THR A 84 -1.97 14.61 -9.53
N ASN A 85 -1.73 15.83 -9.08
CA ASN A 85 -1.57 17.03 -9.92
C ASN A 85 -2.79 17.22 -10.87
N SER A 86 -3.98 16.76 -10.45
CA SER A 86 -5.23 16.88 -11.20
C SER A 86 -5.79 18.29 -11.11
N LYS A 87 -6.50 18.70 -12.15
CA LYS A 87 -7.34 19.91 -12.11
C LYS A 87 -8.79 19.63 -11.70
N ILE A 88 -9.13 18.36 -11.54
CA ILE A 88 -10.46 17.90 -11.20
C ILE A 88 -10.45 17.52 -9.73
N GLU A 89 -11.37 18.12 -8.99
CA GLU A 89 -11.47 17.98 -7.55
C GLU A 89 -12.58 16.99 -7.19
N PRO A 90 -12.38 16.13 -6.19
CA PRO A 90 -13.46 15.32 -5.64
C PRO A 90 -14.48 16.23 -4.94
N ASN A 91 -15.76 16.01 -5.18
CA ASN A 91 -16.84 16.70 -4.54
C ASN A 91 -17.70 15.71 -3.76
N PHE A 92 -17.84 15.92 -2.43
CA PHE A 92 -18.57 15.05 -1.54
C PHE A 92 -20.05 15.42 -1.55
N ASN A 93 -20.92 14.44 -1.79
CA ASN A 93 -22.36 14.55 -1.69
C ASN A 93 -22.87 13.54 -0.66
N TYR A 94 -23.15 14.02 0.53
CA TYR A 94 -23.58 13.16 1.64
C TYR A 94 -25.05 12.76 1.54
N GLU A 95 -25.89 13.56 0.84
CA GLU A 95 -27.29 13.23 0.61
C GLU A 95 -27.43 12.00 -0.31
N ASP A 96 -26.58 11.94 -1.33
CA ASP A 96 -26.54 10.82 -2.29
C ASP A 96 -25.46 9.78 -1.95
N GLU A 97 -24.83 9.86 -0.78
CA GLU A 97 -23.76 8.95 -0.31
C GLU A 97 -22.67 8.70 -1.38
N SER A 98 -22.21 9.79 -2.02
CA SER A 98 -21.32 9.69 -3.17
C SER A 98 -20.24 10.76 -3.22
N ILE A 99 -19.19 10.48 -3.98
CA ILE A 99 -18.15 11.44 -4.36
C ILE A 99 -18.15 11.52 -5.88
N ASN A 100 -18.32 12.70 -6.44
CA ASN A 100 -18.27 12.95 -7.87
C ASN A 100 -17.04 13.79 -8.26
N PHE A 101 -16.71 13.74 -9.56
CA PHE A 101 -15.58 14.45 -10.15
C PHE A 101 -16.09 15.30 -11.31
N PRO A 102 -16.60 16.52 -11.02
CA PRO A 102 -17.22 17.36 -12.02
C PRO A 102 -16.19 18.01 -12.94
N ILE A 103 -16.48 18.03 -14.24
CA ILE A 103 -15.82 18.88 -15.23
C ILE A 103 -16.80 19.94 -15.69
N ILE A 104 -16.34 21.17 -15.65
CA ILE A 104 -17.09 22.31 -16.17
C ILE A 104 -16.58 22.62 -17.57
N THR A 105 -17.41 22.45 -18.58
CA THR A 105 -17.14 22.80 -19.97
C THR A 105 -18.05 23.96 -20.42
N THR A 106 -17.45 24.92 -21.11
CA THR A 106 -18.23 25.99 -21.74
C THR A 106 -18.29 25.70 -23.24
N TRP A 107 -19.48 25.50 -23.77
CA TRP A 107 -19.69 25.28 -25.21
C TRP A 107 -19.68 26.59 -25.98
N ASP A 108 -19.61 26.53 -27.31
CA ASP A 108 -19.52 27.69 -28.22
C ASP A 108 -20.75 28.63 -28.12
N ASP A 109 -21.86 28.15 -27.59
CA ASP A 109 -23.08 28.93 -27.31
C ASP A 109 -23.03 29.71 -25.97
N GLY A 110 -21.95 29.58 -25.19
CA GLY A 110 -21.75 30.18 -23.87
C GLY A 110 -22.47 29.46 -22.74
N VAL A 111 -23.08 28.29 -22.99
CA VAL A 111 -23.74 27.48 -21.97
C VAL A 111 -22.68 26.70 -21.20
N ILE A 112 -22.79 26.74 -19.87
CA ILE A 112 -21.95 25.98 -18.96
C ILE A 112 -22.55 24.57 -18.79
N HIS A 113 -21.80 23.56 -19.12
CA HIS A 113 -22.15 22.18 -18.89
C HIS A 113 -21.25 21.59 -17.79
N GLU A 114 -21.87 20.96 -16.79
CA GLU A 114 -21.20 20.21 -15.75
C GLU A 114 -21.48 18.73 -15.96
N GLU A 115 -20.44 17.95 -16.13
CA GLU A 115 -20.52 16.51 -16.33
C GLU A 115 -19.58 15.80 -15.37
N ASN A 116 -20.03 14.71 -14.77
CA ASN A 116 -19.17 13.86 -13.95
C ASN A 116 -18.31 12.98 -14.84
N ILE A 117 -17.08 12.79 -14.45
CA ILE A 117 -16.17 11.86 -15.14
C ILE A 117 -15.74 10.72 -14.24
N LYS A 118 -15.44 9.60 -14.87
CA LYS A 118 -14.76 8.49 -14.20
C LYS A 118 -13.26 8.75 -14.13
N VAL A 119 -12.71 8.76 -12.93
CA VAL A 119 -11.26 8.84 -12.74
C VAL A 119 -10.59 7.48 -12.95
N SER A 120 -9.27 7.48 -13.14
CA SER A 120 -8.48 6.25 -13.25
C SER A 120 -8.45 5.48 -11.92
N LYS A 121 -8.16 4.17 -11.97
CA LYS A 121 -8.03 3.37 -10.73
C LYS A 121 -6.94 3.91 -9.80
N SER A 122 -5.86 4.44 -10.36
CA SER A 122 -4.82 5.11 -9.57
C SER A 122 -5.34 6.34 -8.83
N GLU A 123 -6.14 7.17 -9.49
CA GLU A 123 -6.74 8.36 -8.87
C GLU A 123 -7.78 8.00 -7.79
N GLU A 124 -8.56 6.96 -8.03
CA GLU A 124 -9.48 6.41 -7.02
C GLU A 124 -8.71 5.94 -5.77
N SER A 125 -7.65 5.14 -5.94
CA SER A 125 -6.81 4.69 -4.81
C SER A 125 -6.15 5.88 -4.08
N ILE A 126 -5.73 6.93 -4.81
CA ILE A 126 -5.16 8.13 -4.21
C ILE A 126 -6.22 8.92 -3.42
N LEU A 127 -7.48 8.96 -3.89
CA LEU A 127 -8.55 9.59 -3.13
C LEU A 127 -8.78 8.87 -1.79
N ILE A 128 -8.89 7.54 -1.81
CA ILE A 128 -9.08 6.74 -0.60
C ILE A 128 -7.89 6.90 0.35
N TRP A 129 -6.68 6.92 -0.20
CA TRP A 129 -5.47 7.26 0.57
C TRP A 129 -5.55 8.68 1.16
N SER A 130 -6.02 9.66 0.40
CA SER A 130 -6.14 11.05 0.87
C SER A 130 -7.13 11.19 2.02
N ILE A 131 -8.22 10.42 1.99
CA ILE A 131 -9.20 10.32 3.08
C ILE A 131 -8.50 9.78 4.34
N PHE A 132 -7.86 8.62 4.25
CA PHE A 132 -7.14 8.04 5.38
C PHE A 132 -6.05 8.96 5.91
N TYR A 133 -5.27 9.55 5.02
CA TYR A 133 -4.15 10.41 5.39
C TYR A 133 -4.62 11.70 6.08
N SER A 134 -5.75 12.28 5.66
CA SER A 134 -6.36 13.42 6.33
C SER A 134 -6.79 13.07 7.77
N ILE A 135 -7.39 11.90 7.96
CA ILE A 135 -7.72 11.39 9.32
C ILE A 135 -6.44 11.17 10.13
N LEU A 136 -5.40 10.59 9.53
CA LEU A 136 -4.12 10.36 10.17
C LEU A 136 -3.48 11.66 10.68
N GLU A 137 -3.54 12.75 9.90
CA GLU A 137 -3.04 14.06 10.32
C GLU A 137 -3.76 14.58 11.56
N VAL A 138 -5.11 14.52 11.59
CA VAL A 138 -5.92 14.92 12.77
C VAL A 138 -5.59 14.05 13.99
N VAL A 139 -5.45 12.74 13.79
CA VAL A 139 -5.09 11.80 14.86
C VAL A 139 -3.74 12.15 15.47
N ILE A 140 -2.73 12.37 14.65
CA ILE A 140 -1.39 12.71 15.13
C ILE A 140 -1.39 14.08 15.81
N GLU A 141 -2.12 15.07 15.30
CA GLU A 141 -2.27 16.38 15.93
C GLU A 141 -2.93 16.26 17.31
N ALA A 142 -4.02 15.53 17.41
CA ALA A 142 -4.70 15.27 18.68
C ALA A 142 -3.78 14.59 19.68
N LEU A 143 -3.06 13.54 19.26
CA LEU A 143 -2.16 12.78 20.15
C LEU A 143 -0.87 13.52 20.50
N ASN A 144 -0.45 14.50 19.72
CA ASN A 144 0.68 15.39 20.04
C ASN A 144 0.29 16.48 21.06
N THR A 145 -1.02 16.70 21.26
CA THR A 145 -1.51 17.67 22.25
C THR A 145 -1.50 17.04 23.64
N ASP A 146 -0.66 17.57 24.54
CA ASP A 146 -0.42 17.01 25.88
C ASP A 146 -1.68 17.00 26.75
N LYS A 147 -2.47 18.07 26.70
CA LYS A 147 -3.67 18.20 27.52
C LYS A 147 -4.87 17.62 26.79
N LEU A 148 -5.55 16.69 27.44
CA LEU A 148 -6.74 16.03 26.89
C LEU A 148 -7.86 17.03 26.55
N GLU A 149 -8.05 18.06 27.37
CA GLU A 149 -9.06 19.11 27.19
C GLU A 149 -8.81 20.01 25.97
N ASP A 150 -7.57 20.09 25.48
CA ASP A 150 -7.19 20.93 24.34
C ASP A 150 -7.16 20.11 23.00
N ARG A 151 -7.47 18.80 23.05
CA ARG A 151 -7.46 17.94 21.86
C ARG A 151 -8.64 18.22 20.96
N ILE A 152 -8.41 18.20 19.67
CA ILE A 152 -9.45 18.37 18.63
C ILE A 152 -10.52 17.27 18.74
N THR A 153 -10.08 16.05 19.13
CA THR A 153 -10.96 14.90 19.32
C THR A 153 -10.40 13.99 20.42
N ASN A 154 -11.27 13.31 21.14
CA ASN A 154 -10.92 12.32 22.17
C ASN A 154 -11.10 10.86 21.67
N LYS A 155 -11.63 10.68 20.45
CA LYS A 155 -11.90 9.35 19.86
C LYS A 155 -10.67 8.44 19.83
N PHE A 156 -9.47 9.02 19.73
CA PHE A 156 -8.21 8.31 19.56
C PHE A 156 -7.31 8.32 20.81
N ASP A 157 -7.81 8.72 21.97
CA ASP A 157 -7.00 8.82 23.22
C ASP A 157 -6.35 7.49 23.64
N ASN A 158 -6.94 6.37 23.24
CA ASN A 158 -6.43 5.03 23.52
C ASN A 158 -5.77 4.36 22.31
N LEU A 159 -5.44 5.10 21.27
CA LEU A 159 -4.81 4.55 20.09
C LEU A 159 -3.38 4.09 20.41
N GLU A 160 -3.11 2.82 20.16
CA GLU A 160 -1.83 2.16 20.39
C GLU A 160 -1.10 1.84 19.08
N TYR A 161 -1.87 1.57 18.00
CA TYR A 161 -1.31 1.12 16.72
C TYR A 161 -1.95 1.84 15.55
N ILE A 162 -1.11 2.23 14.60
CA ILE A 162 -1.50 2.62 13.25
C ILE A 162 -0.94 1.58 12.29
N VAL A 163 -1.82 0.87 11.60
CA VAL A 163 -1.48 -0.20 10.65
C VAL A 163 -1.77 0.30 9.24
N ILE A 164 -0.78 0.28 8.38
CA ILE A 164 -0.88 0.70 6.98
C ILE A 164 -0.43 -0.46 6.11
N ASP A 165 -1.40 -1.15 5.50
CA ASP A 165 -1.17 -2.33 4.69
C ASP A 165 -1.24 -1.98 3.20
N ASP A 166 -0.08 -2.01 2.56
CA ASP A 166 0.14 -1.84 1.12
C ASP A 166 -0.55 -0.62 0.47
N PRO A 167 -0.25 0.60 0.94
CA PRO A 167 -1.01 1.81 0.59
C PRO A 167 -0.81 2.30 -0.85
N VAL A 168 0.05 1.65 -1.64
CA VAL A 168 0.48 2.13 -2.96
C VAL A 168 0.12 1.16 -4.09
N SER A 169 -0.81 0.24 -3.86
CA SER A 169 -1.34 -0.63 -4.90
C SER A 169 -1.92 0.19 -6.05
N SER A 170 -1.55 -0.14 -7.29
CA SER A 170 -2.05 0.51 -8.52
C SER A 170 -1.66 1.99 -8.70
N ILE A 171 -0.64 2.49 -7.98
CA ILE A 171 -0.14 3.86 -8.06
C ILE A 171 1.19 3.88 -8.83
N ASP A 172 1.43 4.95 -9.61
CA ASP A 172 2.68 5.12 -10.36
C ASP A 172 3.86 5.56 -9.47
N ASP A 173 5.09 5.31 -9.94
CA ASP A 173 6.32 5.53 -9.18
C ASP A 173 6.50 6.96 -8.67
N ALA A 174 6.13 7.98 -9.43
CA ALA A 174 6.30 9.38 -9.03
C ALA A 174 5.40 9.73 -7.84
N ARG A 175 4.16 9.24 -7.87
CA ARG A 175 3.17 9.45 -6.80
C ARG A 175 3.50 8.63 -5.56
N ILE A 176 4.06 7.42 -5.74
CA ILE A 176 4.55 6.57 -4.64
C ILE A 176 5.61 7.30 -3.81
N ILE A 177 6.57 7.97 -4.45
CA ILE A 177 7.59 8.75 -3.74
C ILE A 177 6.94 9.85 -2.90
N THR A 178 5.96 10.55 -3.46
CA THR A 178 5.24 11.62 -2.75
C THR A 178 4.48 11.10 -1.53
N ILE A 179 3.79 9.96 -1.68
CA ILE A 179 3.05 9.30 -0.58
C ILE A 179 4.01 8.85 0.51
N ALA A 180 5.12 8.20 0.15
CA ALA A 180 6.12 7.72 1.10
C ALA A 180 6.76 8.87 1.89
N ASP A 181 7.13 9.97 1.21
CA ASP A 181 7.72 11.14 1.88
C ASP A 181 6.72 11.80 2.84
N LYS A 182 5.48 12.03 2.41
CA LYS A 182 4.44 12.58 3.28
C LYS A 182 4.23 11.70 4.52
N LEU A 183 4.09 10.39 4.33
CA LEU A 183 3.91 9.44 5.44
C LEU A 183 5.10 9.47 6.40
N PHE A 184 6.32 9.50 5.87
CA PHE A 184 7.54 9.65 6.67
C PHE A 184 7.53 10.93 7.51
N GLN A 185 7.16 12.08 6.93
CA GLN A 185 7.10 13.36 7.65
C GLN A 185 6.06 13.29 8.79
N THR A 186 4.89 12.71 8.55
CA THR A 186 3.83 12.55 9.55
C THR A 186 4.27 11.65 10.70
N ILE A 187 4.89 10.50 10.41
CA ILE A 187 5.42 9.60 11.44
C ILE A 187 6.52 10.30 12.25
N LYS A 188 7.41 11.04 11.58
CA LYS A 188 8.46 11.80 12.25
C LYS A 188 7.91 12.91 13.15
N TRP A 189 6.80 13.51 12.78
CA TRP A 189 6.15 14.58 13.55
C TRP A 189 5.40 14.05 14.77
N SER A 190 5.06 12.75 14.79
CA SER A 190 4.41 12.12 15.95
C SER A 190 5.33 12.13 17.17
N ASN A 191 4.90 12.81 18.24
CA ASN A 191 5.61 12.90 19.51
C ASN A 191 5.15 11.86 20.53
N ASN A 192 4.06 11.15 20.26
CA ASN A 192 3.50 10.15 21.17
C ASN A 192 4.34 8.87 21.16
N LYS A 193 5.10 8.64 22.23
CA LYS A 193 6.00 7.48 22.38
C LYS A 193 5.28 6.14 22.54
N GLN A 194 3.98 6.15 22.82
CA GLN A 194 3.16 4.93 22.98
C GLN A 194 2.54 4.49 21.65
N LEU A 195 2.52 5.36 20.65
CA LEU A 195 1.98 5.08 19.33
C LEU A 195 2.95 4.27 18.49
N ASN A 196 2.50 3.14 18.00
CA ASN A 196 3.28 2.23 17.17
C ASN A 196 2.77 2.27 15.72
N PHE A 197 3.68 2.34 14.76
CA PHE A 197 3.37 2.27 13.34
C PHE A 197 3.79 0.91 12.77
N LEU A 198 2.86 0.22 12.12
CA LEU A 198 3.12 -1.01 11.38
C LEU A 198 2.82 -0.77 9.91
N LEU A 199 3.88 -0.77 9.10
CA LEU A 199 3.79 -0.57 7.65
C LEU A 199 4.11 -1.88 6.94
N THR A 200 3.22 -2.33 6.07
CA THR A 200 3.49 -3.47 5.19
C THR A 200 3.44 -3.03 3.74
N THR A 201 4.26 -3.61 2.90
CA THR A 201 4.24 -3.34 1.45
C THR A 201 4.91 -4.46 0.68
N HIS A 202 4.43 -4.70 -0.54
CA HIS A 202 5.12 -5.50 -1.54
C HIS A 202 5.83 -4.62 -2.59
N HIS A 203 5.75 -3.28 -2.49
CA HIS A 203 6.28 -2.35 -3.47
C HIS A 203 7.71 -1.90 -3.11
N ALA A 204 8.67 -2.27 -3.96
CA ALA A 204 10.09 -2.01 -3.74
C ALA A 204 10.43 -0.52 -3.54
N LEU A 205 9.88 0.35 -4.39
CA LEU A 205 10.18 1.79 -4.33
C LEU A 205 9.64 2.42 -3.04
N PHE A 206 8.42 2.08 -2.64
CA PHE A 206 7.83 2.58 -1.40
C PHE A 206 8.67 2.19 -0.18
N TYR A 207 9.06 0.91 -0.09
CA TYR A 207 9.94 0.44 0.97
C TYR A 207 11.28 1.20 0.97
N ASN A 208 11.93 1.32 -0.19
CA ASN A 208 13.25 1.93 -0.28
C ASN A 208 13.23 3.42 0.10
N VAL A 209 12.20 4.16 -0.28
CA VAL A 209 12.05 5.57 0.12
C VAL A 209 11.89 5.67 1.63
N LEU A 210 11.00 4.89 2.23
CA LEU A 210 10.79 4.90 3.68
C LEU A 210 12.03 4.43 4.44
N PHE A 211 12.64 3.29 4.03
CA PHE A 211 13.83 2.75 4.65
C PHE A 211 14.96 3.79 4.69
N ASN A 212 15.24 4.44 3.55
CA ASN A 212 16.28 5.44 3.46
C ASN A 212 15.94 6.70 4.28
N SER A 213 14.68 7.14 4.25
CA SER A 213 14.24 8.32 5.01
C SER A 213 14.39 8.08 6.52
N PHE A 214 13.97 6.94 7.04
CA PHE A 214 14.14 6.59 8.46
C PHE A 214 15.59 6.37 8.86
N ARG A 215 16.44 5.86 7.96
CA ARG A 215 17.86 5.66 8.20
C ARG A 215 18.61 6.96 8.51
N TRP A 216 18.18 8.09 7.95
CA TRP A 216 18.78 9.40 8.20
C TRP A 216 18.44 9.96 9.60
N ILE A 217 17.31 9.56 10.19
CA ILE A 217 16.90 10.04 11.52
C ILE A 217 17.63 9.30 12.63
N GLY A 218 17.88 7.99 12.48
CA GLY A 218 18.57 7.20 13.50
C GLY A 218 19.05 5.88 12.95
N LYS A 219 20.34 5.81 12.51
CA LYS A 219 20.92 4.61 11.88
C LYS A 219 20.73 3.30 12.65
N ALA A 220 20.62 3.35 13.98
CA ALA A 220 20.49 2.16 14.82
C ALA A 220 19.04 1.72 15.00
N GLU A 221 18.09 2.64 14.99
CA GLU A 221 16.67 2.35 15.27
C GLU A 221 15.92 1.88 14.03
N ALA A 222 16.16 2.47 12.86
CA ALA A 222 15.53 2.04 11.61
C ALA A 222 15.82 0.58 11.26
N LYS A 223 16.99 0.05 11.64
CA LYS A 223 17.35 -1.36 11.42
C LYS A 223 16.61 -2.34 12.32
N LYS A 224 16.14 -1.93 13.49
CA LYS A 224 15.51 -2.81 14.48
C LYS A 224 14.12 -3.27 14.04
N TYR A 225 13.48 -2.57 13.12
CA TYR A 225 12.07 -2.73 12.82
C TYR A 225 11.78 -3.15 11.38
N ASN A 226 12.82 -3.49 10.61
CA ASN A 226 12.66 -3.91 9.21
C ASN A 226 12.70 -5.42 9.08
N TYR A 227 11.65 -6.00 8.50
CA TYR A 227 11.52 -7.44 8.32
C TYR A 227 11.02 -7.77 6.92
N ILE A 228 11.47 -8.89 6.39
CA ILE A 228 10.85 -9.54 5.24
C ILE A 228 9.95 -10.66 5.77
N LEU A 229 8.67 -10.64 5.36
CA LEU A 229 7.76 -11.74 5.55
C LEU A 229 7.89 -12.70 4.37
N SER A 230 8.31 -13.93 4.62
CA SER A 230 8.47 -14.96 3.60
C SER A 230 7.87 -16.30 4.04
N LYS A 231 7.62 -17.18 3.07
CA LYS A 231 7.28 -18.57 3.37
C LYS A 231 8.55 -19.42 3.27
N ASN A 232 8.80 -20.25 4.27
CA ASN A 232 9.87 -21.22 4.22
C ASN A 232 9.48 -22.47 3.38
N SER A 233 10.41 -23.40 3.19
CA SER A 233 10.21 -24.66 2.44
C SER A 233 9.04 -25.52 2.94
N ASN A 234 8.64 -25.37 4.20
CA ASN A 234 7.51 -26.05 4.83
C ASN A 234 6.19 -25.23 4.76
N ASN A 235 6.14 -24.21 3.92
CA ASN A 235 4.98 -23.31 3.73
C ASN A 235 4.58 -22.52 4.99
N LYS A 236 5.47 -22.42 6.00
CA LYS A 236 5.25 -21.61 7.20
C LYS A 236 5.75 -20.20 6.97
N LEU A 237 5.02 -19.22 7.52
CA LEU A 237 5.43 -17.82 7.51
C LEU A 237 6.63 -17.62 8.43
N GLU A 238 7.59 -16.86 7.96
CA GLU A 238 8.82 -16.52 8.66
C GLU A 238 9.12 -15.04 8.48
N LEU A 239 9.44 -14.36 9.59
CA LEU A 239 9.93 -12.99 9.58
C LEU A 239 11.46 -13.01 9.62
N LYS A 240 12.09 -12.46 8.58
CA LYS A 240 13.53 -12.31 8.50
C LYS A 240 13.92 -10.86 8.69
N TRP A 241 14.88 -10.64 9.58
CA TRP A 241 15.46 -9.32 9.79
C TRP A 241 16.10 -8.80 8.51
N GLN A 242 15.88 -7.50 8.22
CA GLN A 242 16.42 -6.81 7.04
C GLN A 242 17.34 -5.67 7.45
N ASP A 243 18.61 -5.77 7.06
CA ASP A 243 19.66 -4.81 7.43
C ASP A 243 19.87 -3.68 6.42
N ASP A 244 19.40 -3.87 5.18
CA ASP A 244 19.66 -2.96 4.07
C ASP A 244 18.41 -2.70 3.23
N ASP A 245 18.53 -1.87 2.19
CA ASP A 245 17.49 -1.49 1.25
C ASP A 245 17.32 -2.48 0.08
N THR A 246 17.91 -3.68 0.19
CA THR A 246 17.96 -4.67 -0.90
C THR A 246 16.88 -5.76 -0.90
N PRO A 247 15.84 -5.77 -0.04
CA PRO A 247 14.89 -6.90 0.00
C PRO A 247 14.14 -7.10 -1.33
N PHE A 248 14.04 -6.04 -2.14
CA PHE A 248 13.40 -6.06 -3.45
C PHE A 248 14.40 -6.05 -4.62
N ALA A 249 15.68 -6.17 -4.32
CA ALA A 249 16.68 -6.32 -5.36
C ALA A 249 16.58 -7.73 -5.96
N TYR A 250 15.61 -7.94 -6.83
CA TYR A 250 15.32 -9.22 -7.48
C TYR A 250 16.57 -9.87 -8.09
N HIS A 251 17.49 -9.08 -8.61
CA HIS A 251 18.76 -9.56 -9.11
C HIS A 251 19.64 -10.18 -8.02
N LEU A 252 19.65 -9.63 -6.78
CA LEU A 252 20.39 -10.22 -5.67
C LEU A 252 19.72 -11.50 -5.17
N LEU A 253 18.39 -11.57 -5.16
CA LEU A 253 17.67 -12.80 -4.85
C LEU A 253 18.01 -13.90 -5.87
N ILE A 254 18.05 -13.57 -7.16
CA ILE A 254 18.48 -14.52 -8.19
C ILE A 254 19.93 -14.96 -7.98
N ILE A 255 20.85 -14.01 -7.73
CA ILE A 255 22.27 -14.33 -7.48
C ILE A 255 22.41 -15.28 -6.29
N ASN A 256 21.76 -15.00 -5.18
CA ASN A 256 21.81 -15.83 -3.98
C ASN A 256 21.24 -17.22 -4.26
N ARG A 257 20.08 -17.30 -4.96
CA ARG A 257 19.50 -18.58 -5.34
C ARG A 257 20.42 -19.40 -6.25
N ILE A 258 21.04 -18.77 -7.24
CA ILE A 258 21.98 -19.43 -8.14
C ILE A 258 23.20 -19.94 -7.35
N LYS A 259 23.75 -19.17 -6.41
CA LYS A 259 24.84 -19.59 -5.54
C LYS A 259 24.46 -20.81 -4.71
N GLU A 260 23.31 -20.77 -4.00
CA GLU A 260 22.82 -21.92 -3.22
C GLU A 260 22.70 -23.19 -4.06
N VAL A 261 22.19 -23.07 -5.28
CA VAL A 261 21.99 -24.19 -6.21
C VAL A 261 23.32 -24.75 -6.70
N ILE A 262 24.31 -23.90 -6.95
CA ILE A 262 25.65 -24.32 -7.34
C ILE A 262 26.32 -25.04 -6.18
N ASP A 263 26.23 -24.52 -4.95
CA ASP A 263 26.85 -25.11 -3.76
C ASP A 263 26.25 -26.48 -3.40
N ASN A 264 24.92 -26.63 -3.64
CA ASN A 264 24.20 -27.87 -3.36
C ASN A 264 24.16 -28.85 -4.55
N TRP A 265 24.67 -28.49 -5.73
CA TRP A 265 24.59 -29.26 -6.97
C TRP A 265 23.16 -29.63 -7.40
N ASP A 266 22.17 -28.82 -7.04
CA ASP A 266 20.75 -29.01 -7.30
C ASP A 266 20.28 -28.11 -8.46
N ILE A 267 20.91 -28.27 -9.63
CA ILE A 267 20.67 -27.43 -10.80
C ILE A 267 19.48 -27.98 -11.60
N GLU A 268 18.39 -27.21 -11.66
CA GLU A 268 17.21 -27.50 -12.45
C GLU A 268 17.09 -26.54 -13.65
N LYS A 269 16.26 -26.92 -14.64
CA LYS A 269 16.05 -26.13 -15.87
C LYS A 269 15.62 -24.68 -15.62
N TYR A 270 14.77 -24.43 -14.63
CA TYR A 270 14.30 -23.07 -14.32
C TYR A 270 15.42 -22.12 -13.85
N HIS A 271 16.52 -22.66 -13.30
CA HIS A 271 17.67 -21.85 -12.87
C HIS A 271 18.36 -21.18 -14.07
N PHE A 272 18.33 -21.81 -15.25
CA PHE A 272 18.81 -21.18 -16.49
C PHE A 272 17.96 -19.99 -16.91
N ASN A 273 16.63 -20.05 -16.68
CA ASN A 273 15.74 -18.90 -16.91
C ASN A 273 16.04 -17.75 -15.94
N LEU A 274 16.28 -18.05 -14.67
CA LEU A 274 16.68 -17.04 -13.69
C LEU A 274 17.99 -16.38 -14.09
N PHE A 275 18.98 -17.17 -14.49
CA PHE A 275 20.27 -16.64 -14.92
C PHE A 275 20.16 -15.80 -16.19
N ARG A 276 19.37 -16.25 -17.17
CA ARG A 276 19.07 -15.48 -18.38
C ARG A 276 18.43 -14.12 -18.04
N THR A 277 17.42 -14.11 -17.16
CA THR A 277 16.76 -12.88 -16.72
C THR A 277 17.76 -11.93 -16.04
N LEU A 278 18.69 -12.46 -15.25
CA LEU A 278 19.75 -11.67 -14.64
C LEU A 278 20.65 -11.03 -15.68
N LEU A 279 21.11 -11.79 -16.68
CA LEU A 279 21.94 -11.27 -17.77
C LEU A 279 21.23 -10.21 -18.61
N GLU A 280 19.96 -10.42 -18.96
CA GLU A 280 19.15 -9.47 -19.72
C GLU A 280 18.97 -8.14 -18.95
N LYS A 281 18.66 -8.20 -17.66
CA LYS A 281 18.55 -7.00 -16.83
C LYS A 281 19.88 -6.29 -16.64
N THR A 282 20.98 -7.04 -16.49
CA THR A 282 22.33 -6.47 -16.37
C THR A 282 22.74 -5.80 -17.69
N ALA A 283 22.45 -6.41 -18.84
CA ALA A 283 22.72 -5.81 -20.15
C ALA A 283 21.97 -4.48 -20.31
N ASN A 284 20.69 -4.46 -20.00
CA ASN A 284 19.87 -3.26 -20.08
C ASN A 284 20.42 -2.15 -19.16
N PHE A 285 20.81 -2.50 -17.93
CA PHE A 285 21.37 -1.55 -16.96
C PHE A 285 22.70 -0.94 -17.45
N LEU A 286 23.56 -1.77 -18.07
CA LEU A 286 24.85 -1.35 -18.60
C LEU A 286 24.76 -0.72 -20.02
N GLY A 287 23.55 -0.66 -20.62
CA GLY A 287 23.35 -0.12 -21.96
C GLY A 287 23.82 -1.04 -23.08
N TYR A 288 24.01 -2.34 -22.83
CA TYR A 288 24.37 -3.31 -23.87
C TYR A 288 23.13 -3.73 -24.68
N SER A 289 23.31 -3.91 -25.97
CA SER A 289 22.24 -4.36 -26.85
C SER A 289 21.92 -5.85 -26.75
N LYS A 290 22.84 -6.66 -26.21
CA LYS A 290 22.70 -8.11 -26.05
C LYS A 290 23.17 -8.57 -24.69
N SER A 291 22.46 -9.53 -24.09
CA SER A 291 22.82 -10.10 -22.79
C SER A 291 24.17 -10.81 -22.75
N ILE A 292 24.62 -11.34 -23.90
CA ILE A 292 25.93 -11.97 -24.04
C ILE A 292 27.09 -11.00 -23.82
N ASP A 293 26.88 -9.70 -24.06
CA ASP A 293 27.93 -8.69 -23.91
C ASP A 293 28.31 -8.46 -22.43
N CYS A 294 27.48 -8.95 -21.49
CA CYS A 294 27.81 -8.99 -20.07
C CYS A 294 28.87 -10.04 -19.70
N LEU A 295 29.17 -10.97 -20.60
CA LEU A 295 30.10 -12.07 -20.37
C LEU A 295 31.46 -11.73 -20.97
N SER A 296 32.53 -11.86 -20.18
CA SER A 296 33.89 -11.42 -20.54
C SER A 296 34.88 -12.57 -20.77
N TRP A 297 34.41 -13.77 -21.13
CA TRP A 297 35.30 -14.91 -21.35
C TRP A 297 35.23 -15.48 -22.78
N ASP A 298 36.23 -16.29 -23.15
CA ASP A 298 36.42 -16.78 -24.54
C ASP A 298 35.28 -17.72 -25.02
N LYS A 299 34.58 -18.41 -24.08
CA LYS A 299 33.48 -19.34 -24.39
C LYS A 299 32.09 -18.73 -24.23
N LYS A 300 31.98 -17.42 -24.20
CA LYS A 300 30.68 -16.73 -23.98
C LYS A 300 29.58 -17.12 -24.97
N GLU A 301 29.94 -17.36 -26.25
CA GLU A 301 28.99 -17.77 -27.28
C GLU A 301 28.43 -19.18 -27.07
N GLU A 302 29.27 -20.11 -26.62
CA GLU A 302 28.86 -21.46 -26.26
C GLU A 302 27.94 -21.48 -25.07
N PHE A 303 28.31 -20.74 -24.04
CA PHE A 303 27.53 -20.62 -22.83
C PHE A 303 26.18 -19.93 -23.07
N HIS A 304 26.14 -18.89 -23.88
CA HIS A 304 24.89 -18.23 -24.24
C HIS A 304 23.94 -19.16 -25.01
N ARG A 305 24.49 -20.03 -25.90
CA ARG A 305 23.70 -21.07 -26.56
C ARG A 305 23.12 -22.08 -25.58
N VAL A 306 23.89 -22.51 -24.59
CA VAL A 306 23.43 -23.42 -23.53
C VAL A 306 22.29 -22.78 -22.72
N ILE A 307 22.45 -21.53 -22.27
CA ILE A 307 21.40 -20.82 -21.55
C ILE A 307 20.11 -20.74 -22.37
N ASN A 308 20.22 -20.36 -23.64
CA ASN A 308 19.06 -20.24 -24.53
C ASN A 308 18.38 -21.60 -24.76
N LEU A 309 19.17 -22.68 -24.93
CA LEU A 309 18.62 -24.02 -25.10
C LEU A 309 17.79 -24.47 -23.91
N TYR A 310 18.33 -24.31 -22.70
CA TYR A 310 17.64 -24.75 -21.48
C TYR A 310 16.56 -23.77 -20.99
N SER A 311 16.56 -22.52 -21.44
CA SER A 311 15.55 -21.52 -21.07
C SER A 311 14.32 -21.50 -21.98
N HIS A 312 14.34 -22.16 -23.16
CA HIS A 312 13.19 -22.21 -24.06
C HIS A 312 12.30 -23.43 -23.81
N TRP A 313 11.04 -23.16 -23.46
CA TRP A 313 10.01 -24.17 -23.12
C TRP A 313 9.75 -25.20 -24.24
N LYS A 314 9.85 -24.81 -25.50
CA LYS A 314 9.52 -25.67 -26.65
C LYS A 314 10.42 -26.89 -26.87
N LEU A 315 11.59 -26.95 -26.23
CA LEU A 315 12.51 -28.09 -26.37
C LEU A 315 12.43 -29.07 -25.20
N SER A 316 11.67 -28.77 -24.13
CA SER A 316 11.49 -29.64 -22.96
C SER A 316 10.52 -30.80 -23.20
N GLU A 317 9.70 -30.75 -24.26
CA GLU A 317 8.76 -31.84 -24.61
C GLU A 317 9.38 -32.99 -25.41
N MET A 318 10.64 -32.85 -25.87
CA MET A 318 11.31 -33.91 -26.66
C MET A 318 12.03 -34.98 -25.83
N GLU A 319 12.12 -34.83 -24.49
CA GLU A 319 12.81 -35.76 -23.61
C GLU A 319 11.90 -36.76 -22.89
N ASN A 320 10.59 -36.77 -23.16
CA ASN A 320 9.62 -37.70 -22.57
C ASN A 320 9.02 -38.70 -23.56
N ASN A 321 9.81 -39.16 -24.59
CA ASN A 321 9.46 -40.30 -25.42
C ASN A 321 10.61 -41.31 -25.43
#